data_9137f730034823867482583c4a87891a
#
_entry.id   9137f730034823867482583c4a87891a
#
_cell.length_a   1.000
_cell.length_b   1.000
_cell.length_c   1.000
_cell.angle_alpha   90.00
_cell.angle_beta   90.00
_cell.angle_gamma   90.00
#
_symmetry.space_group_name_H-M   'P 1'
#
loop_
_entity.id
_entity.type
_entity.pdbx_description
1 polymer ?
#
loop_
_entity_poly.entity_id
_entity_poly.type
_entity_poly.pdbx_seq_one_letter_code
_entity_poly.pdbx_strand_id
1 'polypeptide(L)'
;MSGPAGPREVVLALGSNLGDRLANLQAGIDALTAGPEITATAVSAVYETRPVGGPEQPDYLNAVLLAVSALPARAVLDRCQAAERERGRERAVRWGPRTLDIDIIACDGETSDDPDLTLPHPRAHERAFVLAPWHEADPGADLPGFGPVADLLARAGATGAAGGAGGVRRRGDLRLTAGLTTGQTAGLTAGPRAPANRGG
;
A
#
# COMPACT_ATOMS: atom_id res chain seq x y z
N MET A 1 23.25 -0.90 21.65
CA MET A 1 22.39 0.28 21.40
C MET A 1 22.38 0.48 19.88
N SER A 2 21.32 0.00 19.24
CA SER A 2 21.14 0.22 17.78
C SER A 2 20.86 1.72 17.59
N GLY A 3 21.70 2.38 16.78
CA GLY A 3 21.49 3.78 16.39
C GLY A 3 20.14 3.95 15.71
N PRO A 4 19.66 5.20 15.51
CA PRO A 4 18.43 5.45 14.78
C PRO A 4 18.56 4.82 13.40
N ALA A 5 17.66 3.89 13.09
CA ALA A 5 17.59 3.32 11.76
C ALA A 5 17.29 4.47 10.77
N GLY A 6 17.97 4.48 9.63
CA GLY A 6 17.74 5.49 8.59
C GLY A 6 16.31 5.43 8.06
N PRO A 7 15.95 6.41 7.19
CA PRO A 7 14.64 6.39 6.52
C PRO A 7 14.43 5.08 5.76
N ARG A 8 13.20 4.56 5.77
CA ARG A 8 12.81 3.26 5.20
C ARG A 8 11.74 3.43 4.14
N GLU A 9 11.80 2.65 3.10
CA GLU A 9 10.71 2.56 2.15
C GLU A 9 9.50 1.87 2.79
N VAL A 10 8.32 2.44 2.61
CA VAL A 10 7.05 1.93 3.11
C VAL A 10 6.05 1.89 1.97
N VAL A 11 5.38 0.77 1.84
CA VAL A 11 4.30 0.55 0.87
C VAL A 11 2.97 0.52 1.60
N LEU A 12 2.08 1.44 1.25
CA LEU A 12 0.77 1.62 1.87
C LEU A 12 -0.33 1.39 0.83
N ALA A 13 -1.27 0.48 1.12
CA ALA A 13 -2.46 0.30 0.29
C ALA A 13 -3.63 1.05 0.92
N LEU A 14 -4.31 1.88 0.11
CA LEU A 14 -5.47 2.65 0.52
C LEU A 14 -6.71 2.15 -0.21
N GLY A 15 -7.83 2.02 0.52
CA GLY A 15 -9.12 1.59 -0.01
C GLY A 15 -10.28 2.41 0.54
N SER A 16 -11.30 2.66 -0.30
CA SER A 16 -12.54 3.34 0.11
C SER A 16 -13.72 2.84 -0.71
N ASN A 17 -14.86 2.55 -0.06
CA ASN A 17 -16.09 2.21 -0.77
C ASN A 17 -17.36 2.90 -0.24
N LEU A 18 -17.21 3.89 0.66
CA LEU A 18 -18.29 4.71 1.18
C LEU A 18 -18.08 6.19 0.90
N GLY A 19 -19.19 6.92 0.67
CA GLY A 19 -19.19 8.36 0.47
C GLY A 19 -18.39 8.79 -0.75
N ASP A 20 -17.71 9.92 -0.67
CA ASP A 20 -16.79 10.38 -1.70
C ASP A 20 -15.47 9.61 -1.60
N ARG A 21 -15.44 8.45 -2.29
CA ARG A 21 -14.33 7.50 -2.24
C ARG A 21 -13.00 8.13 -2.64
N LEU A 22 -12.99 9.01 -3.68
CA LEU A 22 -11.77 9.65 -4.14
C LEU A 22 -11.25 10.67 -3.12
N ALA A 23 -12.15 11.50 -2.58
CA ALA A 23 -11.79 12.46 -1.54
C ALA A 23 -11.31 11.77 -0.25
N ASN A 24 -11.83 10.59 0.07
CA ASN A 24 -11.37 9.80 1.20
C ASN A 24 -9.94 9.28 0.99
N LEU A 25 -9.62 8.74 -0.20
CA LEU A 25 -8.25 8.32 -0.53
C LEU A 25 -7.27 9.50 -0.48
N GLN A 26 -7.64 10.64 -1.08
CA GLN A 26 -6.80 11.84 -1.07
C GLN A 26 -6.53 12.31 0.35
N ALA A 27 -7.56 12.39 1.19
CA ALA A 27 -7.38 12.81 2.58
C ALA A 27 -6.51 11.84 3.40
N GLY A 28 -6.56 10.54 3.09
CA GLY A 28 -5.64 9.55 3.68
C GLY A 28 -4.19 9.85 3.33
N ILE A 29 -3.90 10.13 2.06
CA ILE A 29 -2.57 10.52 1.60
C ILE A 29 -2.12 11.81 2.27
N ASP A 30 -2.98 12.84 2.27
CA ASP A 30 -2.67 14.14 2.87
C ASP A 30 -2.37 14.03 4.37
N ALA A 31 -3.14 13.24 5.11
CA ALA A 31 -2.94 13.01 6.53
C ALA A 31 -1.62 12.27 6.83
N LEU A 32 -1.28 11.27 6.01
CA LEU A 32 -0.03 10.53 6.15
C LEU A 32 1.20 11.39 5.87
N THR A 33 1.10 12.30 4.90
CA THR A 33 2.22 13.14 4.43
C THR A 33 2.20 14.57 4.98
N ALA A 34 1.35 14.85 5.97
CA ALA A 34 1.22 16.19 6.57
C ALA A 34 2.48 16.64 7.33
N GLY A 35 3.31 15.71 7.80
CA GLY A 35 4.56 15.98 8.51
C GLY A 35 5.80 15.53 7.72
N PRO A 36 6.99 15.91 8.17
CA PRO A 36 8.24 15.55 7.49
C PRO A 36 8.65 14.08 7.69
N GLU A 37 7.99 13.37 8.61
CA GLU A 37 8.38 12.02 8.99
C GLU A 37 8.01 10.97 7.94
N ILE A 38 6.98 11.24 7.11
CA ILE A 38 6.55 10.38 5.99
C ILE A 38 6.51 11.23 4.73
N THR A 39 7.36 10.91 3.78
CA THR A 39 7.47 11.62 2.51
C THR A 39 7.03 10.71 1.37
N ALA A 40 6.00 11.11 0.62
CA ALA A 40 5.57 10.37 -0.56
C ALA A 40 6.65 10.38 -1.65
N THR A 41 6.94 9.21 -2.23
CA THR A 41 7.83 9.04 -3.37
C THR A 41 7.06 8.78 -4.66
N ALA A 42 5.93 8.06 -4.57
CA ALA A 42 5.01 7.87 -5.69
C ALA A 42 3.60 7.58 -5.17
N VAL A 43 2.59 7.89 -5.99
CA VAL A 43 1.22 7.42 -5.81
C VAL A 43 0.75 6.79 -7.11
N SER A 44 0.11 5.64 -7.03
CA SER A 44 -0.41 4.94 -8.20
C SER A 44 -1.62 5.66 -8.80
N ALA A 45 -2.05 5.25 -9.99
CA ALA A 45 -3.41 5.53 -10.44
C ALA A 45 -4.44 4.88 -9.51
N VAL A 46 -5.69 5.30 -9.65
CA VAL A 46 -6.82 4.74 -8.92
C VAL A 46 -7.35 3.51 -9.65
N TYR A 47 -7.64 2.46 -8.90
CA TYR A 47 -8.24 1.22 -9.38
C TYR A 47 -9.59 0.97 -8.72
N GLU A 48 -10.59 0.58 -9.51
CA GLU A 48 -11.90 0.19 -9.00
C GLU A 48 -12.04 -1.31 -8.98
N THR A 49 -12.56 -1.85 -7.87
CA THR A 49 -12.67 -3.30 -7.67
C THR A 49 -13.96 -3.66 -6.96
N ARG A 50 -14.51 -4.81 -7.29
CA ARG A 50 -15.63 -5.39 -6.54
C ARG A 50 -15.16 -5.84 -5.15
N PRO A 51 -16.05 -5.76 -4.15
CA PRO A 51 -15.78 -6.32 -2.83
C PRO A 51 -15.43 -7.80 -2.90
N VAL A 52 -14.48 -8.20 -2.03
CA VAL A 52 -14.05 -9.59 -1.90
C VAL A 52 -14.67 -10.17 -0.64
N GLY A 53 -15.80 -10.86 -0.78
CA GLY A 53 -16.54 -11.42 0.35
C GLY A 53 -17.27 -10.35 1.19
N GLY A 54 -17.89 -10.77 2.30
CA GLY A 54 -18.68 -9.88 3.15
C GLY A 54 -20.10 -9.64 2.61
N PRO A 55 -20.85 -8.69 3.23
CA PRO A 55 -22.19 -8.31 2.79
C PRO A 55 -22.12 -7.59 1.42
N GLU A 56 -23.28 -7.47 0.76
CA GLU A 56 -23.42 -6.64 -0.44
C GLU A 56 -23.05 -5.19 -0.10
N GLN A 57 -22.15 -4.61 -0.89
CA GLN A 57 -21.56 -3.29 -0.65
C GLN A 57 -21.04 -2.68 -1.96
N PRO A 58 -20.87 -1.36 -2.03
CA PRO A 58 -20.35 -0.68 -3.22
C PRO A 58 -18.92 -1.12 -3.58
N ASP A 59 -18.56 -0.93 -4.85
CA ASP A 59 -17.20 -1.14 -5.34
C ASP A 59 -16.19 -0.23 -4.64
N TYR A 60 -15.00 -0.76 -4.40
CA TYR A 60 -13.89 -0.02 -3.83
C TYR A 60 -13.16 0.82 -4.88
N LEU A 61 -12.66 1.97 -4.48
CA LEU A 61 -11.51 2.60 -5.10
C LEU A 61 -10.27 2.25 -4.27
N ASN A 62 -9.21 1.82 -4.95
CA ASN A 62 -7.95 1.43 -4.34
C ASN A 62 -6.79 2.19 -4.98
N ALA A 63 -5.76 2.48 -4.20
CA ALA A 63 -4.50 3.04 -4.65
C ALA A 63 -3.36 2.55 -3.76
N VAL A 64 -2.13 2.68 -4.24
CA VAL A 64 -0.92 2.45 -3.46
C VAL A 64 -0.13 3.74 -3.35
N LEU A 65 0.31 4.05 -2.14
CA LEU A 65 1.26 5.11 -1.83
C LEU A 65 2.61 4.47 -1.52
N LEU A 66 3.64 4.87 -2.26
CA LEU A 66 5.03 4.59 -1.92
C LEU A 66 5.57 5.80 -1.16
N ALA A 67 6.22 5.55 -0.05
CA ALA A 67 6.75 6.61 0.80
C ALA A 67 8.07 6.21 1.45
N VAL A 68 8.83 7.20 1.89
CA VAL A 68 9.96 7.04 2.78
C VAL A 68 9.57 7.54 4.15
N SER A 69 9.77 6.72 5.18
CA SER A 69 9.43 7.03 6.56
C SER A 69 10.65 7.06 7.47
N ALA A 70 10.77 8.09 8.28
CA ALA A 70 11.69 8.14 9.40
C ALA A 70 11.15 7.43 10.65
N LEU A 71 9.86 7.06 10.63
CA LEU A 71 9.17 6.38 11.73
C LEU A 71 9.33 4.85 11.59
N PRO A 72 9.38 4.10 12.70
CA PRO A 72 9.23 2.65 12.67
C PRO A 72 7.81 2.26 12.22
N ALA A 73 7.65 1.06 11.66
CA ALA A 73 6.37 0.60 11.10
C ALA A 73 5.20 0.70 12.10
N ARG A 74 5.45 0.50 13.41
CA ARG A 74 4.42 0.66 14.45
C ARG A 74 3.87 2.09 14.52
N ALA A 75 4.74 3.08 14.45
CA ALA A 75 4.31 4.49 14.45
C ALA A 75 3.64 4.89 13.13
N VAL A 76 4.04 4.28 12.00
CA VAL A 76 3.31 4.42 10.73
C VAL A 76 1.90 3.85 10.85
N LEU A 77 1.72 2.68 11.48
CA LEU A 77 0.39 2.10 11.74
C LEU A 77 -0.48 3.05 12.58
N ASP A 78 0.08 3.65 13.61
CA ASP A 78 -0.65 4.62 14.45
C ASP A 78 -1.14 5.82 13.62
N ARG A 79 -0.33 6.30 12.66
CA ARG A 79 -0.72 7.36 11.71
C ARG A 79 -1.81 6.90 10.74
N CYS A 80 -1.71 5.69 10.20
CA CYS A 80 -2.76 5.10 9.35
C CYS A 80 -4.09 5.06 10.11
N GLN A 81 -4.10 4.52 11.33
CA GLN A 81 -5.29 4.43 12.16
C GLN A 81 -5.86 5.80 12.56
N ALA A 82 -5.00 6.81 12.77
CA ALA A 82 -5.45 8.18 13.03
C ALA A 82 -6.19 8.76 11.81
N ALA A 83 -5.60 8.63 10.61
CA ALA A 83 -6.23 9.08 9.36
C ALA A 83 -7.59 8.40 9.10
N GLU A 84 -7.69 7.09 9.37
CA GLU A 84 -8.94 6.35 9.26
C GLU A 84 -10.00 6.85 10.24
N ARG A 85 -9.63 7.10 11.51
CA ARG A 85 -10.57 7.64 12.54
C ARG A 85 -11.08 9.02 12.17
N GLU A 86 -10.24 9.89 11.63
CA GLU A 86 -10.63 11.23 11.17
C GLU A 86 -11.66 11.19 10.04
N ARG A 87 -11.65 10.09 9.25
CA ARG A 87 -12.64 9.86 8.18
C ARG A 87 -13.87 9.08 8.66
N GLY A 88 -14.06 8.95 9.99
CA GLY A 88 -15.25 8.33 10.57
C GLY A 88 -15.29 6.81 10.40
N ARG A 89 -14.14 6.14 10.36
CA ARG A 89 -14.09 4.68 10.34
C ARG A 89 -14.70 4.11 11.61
N GLU A 90 -15.89 3.52 11.50
CA GLU A 90 -16.48 2.69 12.53
C GLU A 90 -16.22 1.21 12.23
N ARG A 91 -15.60 0.48 13.17
CA ARG A 91 -15.35 -0.97 13.04
C ARG A 91 -16.60 -1.78 13.45
N ALA A 92 -17.78 -1.45 12.89
CA ALA A 92 -19.03 -2.08 13.28
C ALA A 92 -19.19 -3.52 12.77
N VAL A 93 -18.66 -3.84 11.57
CA VAL A 93 -18.83 -5.16 10.94
C VAL A 93 -17.51 -5.63 10.33
N ARG A 94 -17.13 -6.89 10.59
CA ARG A 94 -15.98 -7.51 9.94
C ARG A 94 -16.24 -7.61 8.43
N TRP A 95 -15.30 -7.06 7.60
CA TRP A 95 -15.40 -6.94 6.15
C TRP A 95 -16.57 -6.07 5.66
N GLY A 96 -17.10 -5.22 6.52
CA GLY A 96 -18.09 -4.22 6.15
C GLY A 96 -17.51 -3.08 5.32
N PRO A 97 -18.39 -2.22 4.78
CA PRO A 97 -17.99 -1.06 4.00
C PRO A 97 -17.19 -0.06 4.85
N ARG A 98 -16.28 0.70 4.21
CA ARG A 98 -15.33 1.60 4.89
C ARG A 98 -15.20 2.92 4.14
N THR A 99 -15.18 4.01 4.91
CA THR A 99 -14.84 5.35 4.37
C THR A 99 -13.38 5.40 3.92
N LEU A 100 -12.48 4.89 4.76
CA LEU A 100 -11.05 4.77 4.47
C LEU A 100 -10.47 3.55 5.18
N ASP A 101 -9.62 2.80 4.47
CA ASP A 101 -8.85 1.67 4.97
C ASP A 101 -7.41 1.82 4.49
N ILE A 102 -6.44 1.73 5.41
CA ILE A 102 -5.02 1.88 5.08
C ILE A 102 -4.24 0.70 5.67
N ASP A 103 -3.75 -0.19 4.82
CA ASP A 103 -2.92 -1.32 5.19
C ASP A 103 -1.44 -1.02 4.90
N ILE A 104 -0.54 -1.31 5.85
CA ILE A 104 0.91 -1.35 5.59
C ILE A 104 1.22 -2.68 4.91
N ILE A 105 1.71 -2.62 3.67
CA ILE A 105 2.00 -3.81 2.87
C ILE A 105 3.40 -4.34 3.15
N ALA A 106 4.36 -3.45 3.16
CA ALA A 106 5.75 -3.74 3.46
C ALA A 106 6.45 -2.51 4.04
N CYS A 107 7.46 -2.74 4.85
CA CYS A 107 8.37 -1.72 5.36
C CYS A 107 9.79 -2.27 5.21
N ASP A 108 10.66 -1.55 4.51
CA ASP A 108 12.00 -2.02 4.22
C ASP A 108 12.79 -2.30 5.50
N GLY A 109 13.44 -3.49 5.52
CA GLY A 109 14.21 -3.95 6.67
C GLY A 109 13.39 -4.33 7.91
N GLU A 110 12.04 -4.32 7.86
CA GLU A 110 11.19 -4.76 8.96
C GLU A 110 10.37 -6.01 8.61
N THR A 111 10.38 -6.98 9.54
CA THR A 111 9.46 -8.11 9.56
C THR A 111 8.76 -8.14 10.92
N SER A 112 7.50 -8.54 10.95
CA SER A 112 6.73 -8.61 12.19
C SER A 112 5.67 -9.71 12.11
N ASP A 113 5.57 -10.50 13.18
CA ASP A 113 4.51 -11.50 13.39
C ASP A 113 3.45 -10.99 14.40
N ASP A 114 3.50 -9.70 14.79
CA ASP A 114 2.50 -9.10 15.65
C ASP A 114 1.13 -9.15 14.96
N PRO A 115 0.07 -9.70 15.60
CA PRO A 115 -1.27 -9.79 15.03
C PRO A 115 -1.85 -8.45 14.55
N ASP A 116 -1.45 -7.34 15.19
CA ASP A 116 -1.88 -6.00 14.81
C ASP A 116 -1.03 -5.39 13.69
N LEU A 117 0.16 -5.94 13.44
CA LEU A 117 1.11 -5.44 12.44
C LEU A 117 1.97 -6.57 11.90
N THR A 118 1.38 -7.44 11.09
CA THR A 118 2.14 -8.49 10.39
C THR A 118 2.80 -7.92 9.15
N LEU A 119 4.14 -8.03 9.05
CA LEU A 119 4.94 -7.52 7.93
C LEU A 119 5.89 -8.59 7.37
N PRO A 120 5.90 -8.76 6.05
CA PRO A 120 5.02 -8.14 5.06
C PRO A 120 3.56 -8.56 5.28
N HIS A 121 2.61 -7.75 4.80
CA HIS A 121 1.18 -8.03 4.98
C HIS A 121 0.82 -9.44 4.47
N PRO A 122 0.23 -10.31 5.30
CA PRO A 122 0.17 -11.75 5.06
C PRO A 122 -0.60 -12.17 3.81
N ARG A 123 -1.52 -11.32 3.32
CA ARG A 123 -2.34 -11.60 2.14
C ARG A 123 -2.06 -10.68 0.94
N ALA A 124 -1.03 -9.84 0.99
CA ALA A 124 -0.75 -8.90 -0.10
C ALA A 124 -0.46 -9.64 -1.41
N HIS A 125 0.27 -10.77 -1.34
CA HIS A 125 0.65 -11.59 -2.48
C HIS A 125 -0.52 -12.22 -3.27
N GLU A 126 -1.72 -12.22 -2.70
CA GLU A 126 -2.95 -12.76 -3.30
C GLU A 126 -3.89 -11.67 -3.81
N ARG A 127 -3.64 -10.40 -3.47
CA ARG A 127 -4.57 -9.29 -3.68
C ARG A 127 -4.23 -8.49 -4.92
N ALA A 128 -4.86 -8.79 -6.04
CA ALA A 128 -4.64 -8.04 -7.29
C ALA A 128 -4.92 -6.53 -7.15
N PHE A 129 -5.85 -6.13 -6.27
CA PHE A 129 -6.16 -4.72 -6.00
C PHE A 129 -5.06 -3.97 -5.21
N VAL A 130 -4.10 -4.70 -4.64
CA VAL A 130 -2.85 -4.17 -4.07
C VAL A 130 -1.73 -4.26 -5.10
N LEU A 131 -1.58 -5.43 -5.75
CA LEU A 131 -0.46 -5.71 -6.64
C LEU A 131 -0.49 -4.88 -7.94
N ALA A 132 -1.68 -4.66 -8.53
CA ALA A 132 -1.80 -3.90 -9.77
C ALA A 132 -1.41 -2.41 -9.59
N PRO A 133 -1.96 -1.67 -8.62
CA PRO A 133 -1.51 -0.30 -8.37
C PRO A 133 -0.05 -0.23 -7.91
N TRP A 134 0.44 -1.19 -7.13
CA TRP A 134 1.84 -1.22 -6.74
C TRP A 134 2.77 -1.42 -7.93
N HIS A 135 2.50 -2.40 -8.79
CA HIS A 135 3.29 -2.63 -10.00
C HIS A 135 3.29 -1.42 -10.95
N GLU A 136 2.18 -0.66 -11.03
CA GLU A 136 2.13 0.57 -11.83
C GLU A 136 3.03 1.66 -11.23
N ALA A 137 3.01 1.83 -9.90
CA ALA A 137 3.82 2.83 -9.21
C ALA A 137 5.32 2.49 -9.20
N ASP A 138 5.65 1.19 -9.12
CA ASP A 138 7.01 0.65 -9.18
C ASP A 138 7.02 -0.70 -9.93
N PRO A 139 7.34 -0.69 -11.23
CA PRO A 139 7.44 -1.93 -12.02
C PRO A 139 8.53 -2.89 -11.55
N GLY A 140 9.52 -2.41 -10.81
CA GLY A 140 10.62 -3.21 -10.26
C GLY A 140 10.38 -3.75 -8.85
N ALA A 141 9.19 -3.49 -8.28
CA ALA A 141 8.88 -3.84 -6.91
C ALA A 141 8.99 -5.34 -6.62
N ASP A 142 9.47 -5.64 -5.41
CA ASP A 142 9.56 -7.00 -4.86
C ASP A 142 8.87 -7.02 -3.50
N LEU A 143 7.98 -8.00 -3.29
CA LEU A 143 7.35 -8.21 -1.99
C LEU A 143 8.26 -9.15 -1.17
N PRO A 144 8.85 -8.69 -0.06
CA PRO A 144 9.77 -9.49 0.73
C PRO A 144 9.22 -10.88 1.07
N GLY A 145 10.01 -11.92 0.78
CA GLY A 145 9.62 -13.32 1.02
C GLY A 145 8.68 -13.94 -0.02
N PHE A 146 8.12 -13.16 -0.95
CA PHE A 146 7.18 -13.63 -1.97
C PHE A 146 7.68 -13.43 -3.41
N GLY A 147 8.61 -12.49 -3.64
CA GLY A 147 9.23 -12.23 -4.93
C GLY A 147 8.59 -11.08 -5.72
N PRO A 148 8.93 -10.96 -7.03
CA PRO A 148 8.53 -9.83 -7.86
C PRO A 148 7.03 -9.61 -7.91
N VAL A 149 6.59 -8.36 -7.68
CA VAL A 149 5.16 -7.97 -7.71
C VAL A 149 4.53 -8.27 -9.06
N ALA A 150 5.29 -8.14 -10.16
CA ALA A 150 4.83 -8.50 -11.51
C ALA A 150 4.40 -9.97 -11.60
N ASP A 151 5.20 -10.89 -11.05
CA ASP A 151 4.93 -12.33 -11.06
C ASP A 151 3.74 -12.69 -10.15
N LEU A 152 3.65 -12.02 -8.99
CA LEU A 152 2.52 -12.16 -8.07
C LEU A 152 1.21 -11.71 -8.73
N LEU A 153 1.23 -10.58 -9.42
CA LEU A 153 0.08 -10.04 -10.15
C LEU A 153 -0.37 -10.98 -11.26
N ALA A 154 0.58 -11.54 -12.04
CA ALA A 154 0.27 -12.50 -13.10
C ALA A 154 -0.42 -13.75 -12.52
N ARG A 155 0.07 -14.28 -11.39
CA ARG A 155 -0.54 -15.43 -10.70
C ARG A 155 -1.93 -15.11 -10.15
N ALA A 156 -2.12 -13.96 -9.49
CA ALA A 156 -3.41 -13.52 -8.98
C ALA A 156 -4.45 -13.36 -10.09
N GLY A 157 -4.02 -12.93 -11.29
CA GLY A 157 -4.86 -12.81 -12.46
C GLY A 157 -5.29 -14.16 -13.03
N ALA A 158 -4.40 -15.14 -13.04
CA ALA A 158 -4.64 -16.47 -13.60
C ALA A 158 -5.58 -17.33 -12.72
N THR A 159 -5.51 -17.16 -11.40
CA THR A 159 -6.30 -17.99 -10.46
C THR A 159 -7.73 -17.52 -10.27
N GLY A 160 -8.14 -16.38 -10.86
CA GLY A 160 -9.45 -15.77 -10.57
C GLY A 160 -9.64 -15.46 -9.08
N ALA A 161 -8.54 -15.42 -8.31
CA ALA A 161 -8.56 -15.11 -6.90
C ALA A 161 -9.32 -13.80 -6.67
N ALA A 162 -9.97 -13.72 -5.53
CA ALA A 162 -10.81 -12.60 -5.09
C ALA A 162 -10.14 -11.25 -5.38
N GLY A 163 -10.68 -10.51 -6.36
CA GLY A 163 -10.00 -9.35 -6.94
C GLY A 163 -8.99 -9.68 -8.05
N GLY A 164 -9.10 -10.87 -8.69
CA GLY A 164 -8.28 -11.24 -9.84
C GLY A 164 -8.33 -10.19 -10.95
N ALA A 165 -7.36 -10.21 -11.88
CA ALA A 165 -7.16 -9.17 -12.90
C ALA A 165 -8.42 -8.79 -13.70
N GLY A 166 -9.41 -9.70 -13.81
CA GLY A 166 -10.71 -9.42 -14.44
C GLY A 166 -11.66 -8.56 -13.62
N GLY A 167 -11.37 -8.35 -12.30
CA GLY A 167 -12.17 -7.53 -11.39
C GLY A 167 -11.50 -6.22 -10.97
N VAL A 168 -10.29 -5.95 -11.45
CA VAL A 168 -9.50 -4.75 -11.12
C VAL A 168 -9.45 -3.83 -12.32
N ARG A 169 -10.13 -2.68 -12.25
CA ARG A 169 -10.27 -1.73 -13.37
C ARG A 169 -9.54 -0.43 -13.06
N ARG A 170 -8.52 -0.10 -13.87
CA ARG A 170 -7.84 1.19 -13.77
C ARG A 170 -8.78 2.34 -14.14
N ARG A 171 -8.83 3.38 -13.31
CA ARG A 171 -9.65 4.58 -13.48
C ARG A 171 -8.77 5.73 -13.98
N GLY A 172 -8.64 5.82 -15.30
CA GLY A 172 -7.84 6.87 -15.94
C GLY A 172 -8.41 8.29 -15.81
N ASP A 173 -9.67 8.40 -15.41
CA ASP A 173 -10.41 9.62 -15.17
C ASP A 173 -10.21 10.20 -13.75
N LEU A 174 -9.67 9.40 -12.81
CA LEU A 174 -9.43 9.81 -11.43
C LEU A 174 -7.94 10.05 -11.17
N ARG A 175 -7.61 11.06 -10.37
CA ARG A 175 -6.24 11.40 -10.00
C ARG A 175 -6.12 11.59 -8.50
N LEU A 176 -5.02 11.08 -7.95
CA LEU A 176 -4.55 11.37 -6.59
C LEU A 176 -3.26 12.18 -6.71
N THR A 177 -3.05 13.06 -5.77
CA THR A 177 -1.81 13.85 -5.66
C THR A 177 -1.15 13.51 -4.33
N ALA A 178 0.14 13.25 -4.35
CA ALA A 178 0.94 13.32 -3.13
C ALA A 178 1.65 14.67 -3.14
N GLY A 179 1.74 15.34 -1.99
CA GLY A 179 2.58 16.52 -1.84
C GLY A 179 4.03 16.14 -2.06
N LEU A 180 4.41 15.94 -3.33
CA LEU A 180 5.80 15.73 -3.70
C LEU A 180 6.53 17.03 -3.39
N THR A 181 7.35 17.03 -2.38
CA THR A 181 8.36 18.10 -2.21
C THR A 181 9.23 18.07 -3.46
N THR A 182 9.07 19.10 -4.29
CA THR A 182 9.88 19.32 -5.49
C THR A 182 11.33 19.58 -5.04
N GLY A 183 12.12 18.51 -4.90
CA GLY A 183 13.48 18.66 -4.44
C GLY A 183 14.16 17.35 -4.09
N GLN A 184 14.15 16.38 -5.01
CA GLN A 184 15.22 15.38 -5.14
C GLN A 184 14.90 14.35 -6.24
N THR A 185 14.88 14.80 -7.50
CA THR A 185 15.30 13.92 -8.59
C THR A 185 16.84 13.85 -8.57
N ALA A 186 17.39 13.18 -7.57
CA ALA A 186 18.79 12.77 -7.61
C ALA A 186 18.78 11.25 -7.67
N GLY A 187 19.16 10.72 -8.85
CA GLY A 187 19.17 9.32 -9.20
C GLY A 187 19.65 8.40 -8.08
N LEU A 188 18.82 7.56 -7.58
CA LEU A 188 19.25 6.30 -7.00
C LEU A 188 19.60 5.37 -8.17
N THR A 189 20.89 5.43 -8.56
CA THR A 189 21.49 4.33 -9.30
C THR A 189 21.46 3.12 -8.38
N ALA A 190 20.71 2.11 -8.78
CA ALA A 190 20.77 0.80 -8.16
C ALA A 190 22.24 0.34 -8.07
N GLY A 191 22.80 0.33 -6.87
CA GLY A 191 24.07 -0.32 -6.60
C GLY A 191 23.94 -1.82 -6.87
N PRO A 192 24.99 -2.48 -7.38
CA PRO A 192 24.91 -3.89 -7.73
C PRO A 192 24.63 -4.72 -6.46
N ARG A 193 23.50 -5.44 -6.48
CA ARG A 193 23.16 -6.46 -5.47
C ARG A 193 24.26 -7.50 -5.43
N ALA A 194 24.82 -7.73 -4.26
CA ALA A 194 25.75 -8.83 -4.02
C ALA A 194 25.05 -10.18 -4.32
N PRO A 195 25.73 -11.14 -4.97
CA PRO A 195 25.15 -12.44 -5.26
C PRO A 195 24.87 -13.21 -3.97
N ALA A 196 23.67 -13.80 -3.88
CA ALA A 196 23.31 -14.71 -2.80
C ALA A 196 24.33 -15.85 -2.72
N ASN A 197 24.98 -15.98 -1.56
CA ASN A 197 25.90 -17.07 -1.24
C ASN A 197 25.12 -18.38 -1.18
N ARG A 198 25.25 -19.22 -2.22
CA ARG A 198 24.83 -20.63 -2.17
C ARG A 198 25.91 -21.38 -1.41
N GLY A 199 25.71 -21.54 -0.10
CA GLY A 199 26.48 -22.49 0.69
C GLY A 199 26.06 -23.90 0.35
N GLY A 200 27.06 -24.76 0.04
CA GLY A 200 26.95 -26.20 -0.14
C GLY A 200 26.71 -26.94 1.16
#